data_72b99624e28f94818b10f1bda1ad542b
#
_entry.id   72b99624e28f94818b10f1bda1ad542b
#
_cell.length_a   1.000
_cell.length_b   1.000
_cell.length_c   1.000
_cell.angle_alpha   90.00
_cell.angle_beta   90.00
_cell.angle_gamma   90.00
#
_symmetry.space_group_name_H-M   'P 1'
#
loop_
_entity.id
_entity.type
_entity.pdbx_description
1 polymer ?
#
loop_
_entity_poly.entity_id
_entity_poly.type
_entity_poly.pdbx_seq_one_letter_code
_entity_poly.pdbx_strand_id
1 'polypeptide(L)'
;TNELTTLGFIYISRDPRDVVLSYSKHTNKDIDSAIDLLSDDKIMGKQKTDNRMLEIILNWKDHYRSWKKFTAVPGLFLKYEDLLNDIEMEINKITNFFYKNFHIEIKLDTLIIAFIY
;
A
#
# COMPACT_ATOMS: atom_id res chain seq x y z
N THR A 1 -2.72 -5.93 10.88
CA THR A 1 -1.32 -6.32 11.21
C THR A 1 -1.27 -6.89 12.61
N ASN A 2 -0.65 -8.05 12.74
CA ASN A 2 -0.42 -8.66 14.03
C ASN A 2 0.97 -8.22 14.55
N GLU A 3 1.01 -7.46 15.63
CA GLU A 3 2.24 -6.92 16.22
C GLU A 3 3.25 -8.02 16.62
N LEU A 4 2.77 -9.22 16.97
CA LEU A 4 3.63 -10.33 17.37
C LEU A 4 4.38 -10.99 16.20
N THR A 5 3.90 -10.84 14.97
CA THR A 5 4.46 -11.47 13.78
C THR A 5 4.93 -10.48 12.71
N THR A 6 4.62 -9.19 12.88
CA THR A 6 4.97 -8.14 11.92
C THR A 6 6.22 -7.40 12.38
N LEU A 7 7.29 -7.50 11.61
CA LEU A 7 8.56 -6.81 11.89
C LEU A 7 8.54 -5.34 11.49
N GLY A 8 7.81 -5.00 10.45
CA GLY A 8 7.71 -3.67 9.89
C GLY A 8 6.79 -3.64 8.67
N PHE A 9 6.59 -2.48 8.09
CA PHE A 9 5.78 -2.33 6.88
C PHE A 9 6.36 -1.31 5.91
N ILE A 10 6.01 -1.47 4.63
CA ILE A 10 6.24 -0.49 3.58
C ILE A 10 4.85 -0.07 3.08
N TYR A 11 4.57 1.22 3.14
CA TYR A 11 3.32 1.80 2.65
C TYR A 11 3.59 2.60 1.38
N ILE A 12 3.01 2.17 0.27
CA ILE A 12 3.13 2.87 -1.01
C ILE A 12 1.82 3.61 -1.26
N SER A 13 1.88 4.94 -1.24
CA SER A 13 0.74 5.79 -1.60
C SER A 13 0.79 6.14 -3.09
N ARG A 14 -0.36 6.34 -3.69
CA ARG A 14 -0.52 6.77 -5.08
C ARG A 14 -1.49 7.93 -5.14
N ASP A 15 -1.39 8.78 -6.18
CA ASP A 15 -2.37 9.86 -6.43
C ASP A 15 -3.80 9.26 -6.46
N PRO A 16 -4.72 9.76 -5.62
CA PRO A 16 -6.07 9.21 -5.53
C PRO A 16 -6.83 9.26 -6.85
N ARG A 17 -6.53 10.21 -7.74
CA ARG A 17 -7.13 10.29 -9.07
C ARG A 17 -6.78 9.09 -9.94
N ASP A 18 -5.51 8.66 -9.89
CA ASP A 18 -5.06 7.46 -10.59
C ASP A 18 -5.61 6.17 -9.96
N VAL A 19 -5.76 6.17 -8.64
CA VAL A 19 -6.39 5.05 -7.92
C VAL A 19 -7.84 4.88 -8.36
N VAL A 20 -8.61 5.97 -8.45
CA VAL A 20 -10.00 5.98 -8.95
C VAL A 20 -10.07 5.37 -10.35
N LEU A 21 -9.23 5.83 -11.28
CA LEU A 21 -9.22 5.32 -12.65
C LEU A 21 -8.88 3.84 -12.73
N SER A 22 -7.87 3.40 -11.97
CA SER A 22 -7.49 2.00 -11.89
C SER A 22 -8.59 1.13 -11.31
N TYR A 23 -9.23 1.61 -10.24
CA TYR A 23 -10.30 0.90 -9.56
C TYR A 23 -11.57 0.79 -10.43
N SER A 24 -11.93 1.87 -11.13
CA SER A 24 -13.04 1.88 -12.10
C SER A 24 -12.84 0.79 -13.16
N LYS A 25 -11.65 0.71 -13.75
CA LYS A 25 -11.32 -0.33 -14.74
C LYS A 25 -11.34 -1.75 -14.15
N HIS A 26 -10.76 -1.93 -12.98
CA HIS A 26 -10.69 -3.25 -12.33
C HIS A 26 -12.06 -3.80 -11.92
N THR A 27 -12.95 -2.93 -11.47
CA THR A 27 -14.31 -3.32 -11.02
C THR A 27 -15.36 -3.21 -12.11
N ASN A 28 -14.99 -2.72 -13.30
CA ASN A 28 -15.91 -2.43 -14.40
C ASN A 28 -17.07 -1.52 -13.97
N LYS A 29 -16.76 -0.53 -13.14
CA LYS A 29 -17.69 0.51 -12.68
C LYS A 29 -17.37 1.83 -13.34
N ASP A 30 -18.35 2.72 -13.40
CA ASP A 30 -18.12 4.11 -13.81
C ASP A 30 -17.25 4.87 -12.79
N ILE A 31 -16.68 6.00 -13.21
CA ILE A 31 -15.76 6.80 -12.40
C ILE A 31 -16.46 7.35 -11.16
N ASP A 32 -17.71 7.80 -11.28
CA ASP A 32 -18.45 8.40 -10.15
C ASP A 32 -18.71 7.36 -9.07
N SER A 33 -19.13 6.15 -9.45
CA SER A 33 -19.26 5.02 -8.51
C SER A 33 -17.92 4.63 -7.85
N ALA A 34 -16.81 4.73 -8.56
CA ALA A 34 -15.48 4.48 -8.01
C ALA A 34 -15.06 5.57 -7.02
N ILE A 35 -15.37 6.85 -7.30
CA ILE A 35 -15.13 7.97 -6.39
C ILE A 35 -15.94 7.80 -5.11
N ASP A 36 -17.23 7.51 -5.22
CA ASP A 36 -18.10 7.31 -4.07
C ASP A 36 -17.57 6.20 -3.15
N LEU A 37 -17.13 5.10 -3.75
CA LEU A 37 -16.63 3.94 -3.02
C LEU A 37 -15.30 4.22 -2.29
N LEU A 38 -14.38 4.96 -2.91
CA LEU A 38 -13.10 5.34 -2.31
C LEU A 38 -13.21 6.52 -1.32
N SER A 39 -14.33 7.25 -1.37
CA SER A 39 -14.64 8.35 -0.46
C SER A 39 -15.47 7.93 0.75
N ASP A 40 -16.09 6.76 0.71
CA ASP A 40 -17.03 6.28 1.71
C ASP A 40 -16.31 5.49 2.82
N ASP A 41 -16.75 5.66 4.06
CA ASP A 41 -16.27 4.95 5.25
C ASP A 41 -16.84 3.52 5.38
N LYS A 42 -17.46 3.00 4.32
CA LYS A 42 -18.13 1.70 4.35
C LYS A 42 -17.14 0.55 4.43
N ILE A 43 -17.47 -0.37 5.34
CA ILE A 43 -16.89 -1.71 5.39
C ILE A 43 -17.30 -2.46 4.12
N MET A 44 -16.36 -2.67 3.21
CA MET A 44 -16.58 -3.56 2.07
C MET A 44 -16.46 -5.01 2.52
N GLY A 45 -17.53 -5.52 3.13
CA GLY A 45 -17.69 -6.95 3.33
C GLY A 45 -18.10 -7.59 2.01
N LYS A 46 -17.26 -8.41 1.40
CA LYS A 46 -17.69 -9.28 0.31
C LYS A 46 -18.62 -10.39 0.84
N GLN A 47 -19.58 -10.70 0.00
CA GLN A 47 -20.67 -11.65 0.21
C GLN A 47 -20.25 -12.98 0.89
N LYS A 48 -21.18 -13.51 1.65
CA LYS A 48 -21.15 -14.72 2.50
C LYS A 48 -20.72 -16.05 1.86
N THR A 49 -20.23 -16.08 0.64
CA THR A 49 -19.93 -17.34 -0.09
C THR A 49 -18.46 -17.64 -0.26
N ASP A 50 -17.58 -16.77 0.19
CA ASP A 50 -16.15 -16.98 0.03
C ASP A 50 -15.46 -16.92 1.40
N ASN A 51 -14.66 -17.93 1.74
CA ASN A 51 -13.84 -18.02 2.96
C ASN A 51 -12.77 -16.91 3.05
N ARG A 52 -12.97 -15.78 2.40
CA ARG A 52 -12.07 -14.64 2.44
C ARG A 52 -12.34 -13.79 3.66
N MET A 53 -11.26 -13.44 4.34
CA MET A 53 -11.24 -12.52 5.47
C MET A 53 -11.94 -11.21 5.12
N LEU A 54 -12.78 -10.71 6.03
CA LEU A 54 -13.39 -9.39 5.94
C LEU A 54 -12.28 -8.33 5.85
N GLU A 55 -12.17 -7.66 4.72
CA GLU A 55 -11.30 -6.51 4.57
C GLU A 55 -12.07 -5.23 4.88
N ILE A 56 -11.61 -4.51 5.92
CA ILE A 56 -12.10 -3.17 6.22
C ILE A 56 -11.29 -2.20 5.39
N ILE A 57 -11.90 -1.64 4.36
CA ILE A 57 -11.30 -0.58 3.55
C ILE A 57 -11.89 0.74 4.02
N LEU A 58 -11.05 1.55 4.67
CA LEU A 58 -11.37 2.93 4.99
C LEU A 58 -11.34 3.77 3.69
N ASN A 59 -11.93 4.97 3.73
CA ASN A 59 -11.70 5.92 2.66
C ASN A 59 -10.19 6.18 2.51
N TRP A 60 -9.76 6.61 1.33
CA TRP A 60 -8.34 6.79 1.00
C TRP A 60 -7.58 7.64 2.05
N LYS A 61 -8.19 8.73 2.51
CA LYS A 61 -7.57 9.67 3.48
C LYS A 61 -7.39 9.03 4.85
N ASP A 62 -8.39 8.34 5.36
CA ASP A 62 -8.36 7.73 6.67
C ASP A 62 -7.52 6.46 6.68
N HIS A 63 -7.48 5.73 5.59
CA HIS A 63 -6.54 4.62 5.38
C HIS A 63 -5.09 5.10 5.50
N TYR A 64 -4.72 6.15 4.77
CA TYR A 64 -3.38 6.73 4.85
C TYR A 64 -3.05 7.23 6.26
N ARG A 65 -3.98 7.96 6.90
CA ARG A 65 -3.81 8.49 8.26
C ARG A 65 -3.67 7.40 9.31
N SER A 66 -4.42 6.31 9.19
CA SER A 66 -4.33 5.18 10.12
C SER A 66 -2.94 4.55 10.12
N TRP A 67 -2.37 4.36 8.93
CA TRP A 67 -1.00 3.86 8.80
C TRP A 67 0.05 4.85 9.31
N LYS A 68 -0.15 6.15 9.09
CA LYS A 68 0.75 7.19 9.63
C LYS A 68 0.76 7.24 11.16
N LYS A 69 -0.35 6.93 11.80
CA LYS A 69 -0.47 6.88 13.27
C LYS A 69 0.03 5.56 13.86
N PHE A 70 0.19 4.54 13.05
CA PHE A 70 0.63 3.24 13.50
C PHE A 70 2.15 3.25 13.75
N THR A 71 2.56 3.14 15.03
CA THR A 71 3.95 3.26 15.47
C THR A 71 4.45 2.03 16.22
N ALA A 72 3.64 0.96 16.30
CA ALA A 72 4.02 -0.26 17.01
C ALA A 72 5.22 -0.98 16.38
N VAL A 73 5.39 -0.85 15.07
CA VAL A 73 6.54 -1.37 14.33
C VAL A 73 7.08 -0.31 13.35
N PRO A 74 8.35 -0.42 12.92
CA PRO A 74 8.91 0.52 11.94
C PRO A 74 8.13 0.51 10.62
N GLY A 75 7.92 1.69 10.05
CA GLY A 75 7.24 1.86 8.77
C GLY A 75 8.00 2.77 7.80
N LEU A 76 8.03 2.39 6.54
CA LEU A 76 8.54 3.21 5.44
C LEU A 76 7.39 3.65 4.55
N PHE A 77 7.30 4.96 4.27
CA PHE A 77 6.29 5.54 3.39
C PHE A 77 6.94 5.98 2.09
N LEU A 78 6.44 5.47 0.97
CA LEU A 78 6.88 5.79 -0.37
C LEU A 78 5.71 6.33 -1.19
N LYS A 79 6.02 7.10 -2.23
CA LYS A 79 5.05 7.49 -3.24
C LYS A 79 5.28 6.70 -4.51
N TYR A 80 4.21 6.21 -5.11
CA TYR A 80 4.28 5.48 -6.37
C TYR A 80 4.88 6.34 -7.50
N GLU A 81 4.57 7.62 -7.51
CA GLU A 81 5.09 8.58 -8.47
C GLU A 81 6.61 8.75 -8.37
N ASP A 82 7.17 8.71 -7.16
CA ASP A 82 8.61 8.78 -6.93
C ASP A 82 9.31 7.49 -7.42
N LEU A 83 8.67 6.32 -7.25
CA LEU A 83 9.15 5.05 -7.80
C LEU A 83 9.21 5.06 -9.33
N LEU A 84 8.27 5.75 -9.99
CA LEU A 84 8.29 5.90 -11.46
C LEU A 84 9.35 6.89 -11.93
N ASN A 85 9.66 7.91 -11.14
CA ASN A 85 10.63 8.94 -11.50
C ASN A 85 12.08 8.48 -11.29
N ASP A 86 12.36 7.84 -10.15
CA ASP A 86 13.70 7.37 -9.79
C ASP A 86 13.61 6.11 -8.95
N ILE A 87 13.50 4.99 -9.63
CA ILE A 87 13.37 3.68 -8.98
C ILE A 87 14.61 3.32 -8.14
N GLU A 88 15.81 3.70 -8.56
CA GLU A 88 17.04 3.38 -7.85
C GLU A 88 17.10 4.10 -6.49
N MET A 89 16.74 5.38 -6.48
CA MET A 89 16.70 6.16 -5.24
C MET A 89 15.66 5.59 -4.26
N GLU A 90 14.49 5.24 -4.73
CA GLU A 90 13.43 4.69 -3.88
C GLU A 90 13.78 3.28 -3.38
N ILE A 91 14.40 2.43 -4.20
CA ILE A 91 14.91 1.13 -3.77
C ILE A 91 16.00 1.27 -2.72
N ASN A 92 16.88 2.26 -2.85
CA ASN A 92 17.88 2.55 -1.82
C ASN A 92 17.24 2.91 -0.47
N LYS A 93 16.11 3.62 -0.45
CA LYS A 93 15.35 3.86 0.79
C LYS A 93 14.85 2.54 1.40
N ILE A 94 14.38 1.61 0.58
CA ILE A 94 13.92 0.28 1.03
C ILE A 94 15.09 -0.53 1.61
N THR A 95 16.20 -0.62 0.90
CA THR A 95 17.38 -1.36 1.38
C THR A 95 17.93 -0.79 2.69
N ASN A 96 18.00 0.54 2.79
CA ASN A 96 18.43 1.23 4.00
C ASN A 96 17.44 1.01 5.16
N PHE A 97 16.16 0.98 4.88
CA PHE A 97 15.12 0.67 5.88
C PHE A 97 15.30 -0.73 6.47
N PHE A 98 15.53 -1.73 5.62
CA PHE A 98 15.78 -3.10 6.06
C PHE A 98 17.08 -3.23 6.86
N TYR A 99 18.16 -2.62 6.38
CA TYR A 99 19.43 -2.65 7.08
C TYR A 99 19.35 -1.95 8.44
N LYS A 100 18.81 -0.74 8.49
CA LYS A 100 18.74 0.07 9.71
C LYS A 100 17.88 -0.57 10.80
N ASN A 101 16.73 -1.15 10.43
CA ASN A 101 15.76 -1.66 11.40
C ASN A 101 15.96 -3.14 11.73
N PHE A 102 16.47 -3.94 10.79
CA PHE A 102 16.53 -5.40 10.94
C PHE A 102 17.92 -6.00 10.71
N HIS A 103 18.92 -5.20 10.37
CA HIS A 103 20.26 -5.64 9.96
C HIS A 103 20.26 -6.64 8.79
N ILE A 104 19.29 -6.50 7.89
CA ILE A 104 19.14 -7.32 6.70
C ILE A 104 19.71 -6.56 5.51
N GLU A 105 20.70 -7.15 4.84
CA GLU A 105 21.22 -6.65 3.56
C GLU A 105 20.42 -7.25 2.41
N ILE A 106 19.83 -6.38 1.58
CA ILE A 106 19.12 -6.77 0.37
C ILE A 106 19.90 -6.23 -0.83
N LYS A 107 20.23 -7.11 -1.78
CA LYS A 107 20.89 -6.70 -3.01
C LYS A 107 19.93 -5.94 -3.90
N LEU A 108 20.36 -4.81 -4.43
CA LEU A 108 19.57 -3.92 -5.30
C LEU A 108 18.96 -4.67 -6.49
N ASP A 109 19.78 -5.51 -7.14
CA ASP A 109 19.36 -6.28 -8.32
C ASP A 109 18.18 -7.23 -8.04
N THR A 110 18.16 -7.82 -6.85
CA THR A 110 17.07 -8.73 -6.43
C THR A 110 15.76 -7.98 -6.25
N LEU A 111 15.80 -6.75 -5.71
CA LEU A 111 14.61 -5.91 -5.54
C LEU A 111 14.06 -5.38 -6.86
N ILE A 112 14.94 -4.97 -7.79
CA ILE A 112 14.50 -4.50 -9.12
C ILE A 112 13.72 -5.60 -9.83
N ILE A 113 14.17 -6.84 -9.80
CA ILE A 113 13.47 -7.98 -10.39
C ILE A 113 12.07 -8.18 -9.76
N ALA A 114 11.95 -8.03 -8.43
CA ALA A 114 10.68 -8.16 -7.73
C ALA A 114 9.65 -7.08 -8.10
N PHE A 115 10.09 -5.86 -8.47
CA PHE A 115 9.20 -4.77 -8.88
C PHE A 115 8.77 -4.81 -10.35
N ILE A 116 9.48 -5.54 -11.21
CA ILE A 116 9.15 -5.70 -12.64
C ILE A 116 8.05 -6.75 -12.85
N TYR A 117 7.87 -7.66 -11.92
CA TYR A 117 6.85 -8.71 -11.92
C TYR A 117 5.70 -8.38 -10.96
#